data_db96dee5fbcc165d726ef08c47fa2b26
#
_entry.id   db96dee5fbcc165d726ef08c47fa2b26
#
_cell.length_a   1.000
_cell.length_b   1.000
_cell.length_c   1.000
_cell.angle_alpha   90.00
_cell.angle_beta   90.00
_cell.angle_gamma   90.00
#
_symmetry.space_group_name_H-M   'P 1'
#
loop_
_entity.id
_entity.type
_entity.pdbx_description
1 polymer ?
#
loop_
_entity_poly.entity_id
_entity_poly.type
_entity_poly.pdbx_seq_one_letter_code
_entity_poly.pdbx_strand_id
1 'polypeptide(L)'
;RGLGDVYKRQLFVPGANDIPVYDKDGKLVGRLGKAPMADFSSVSSNGVATLVSPQYIVSVKHNGGYRSVSFGNGKNTYSLVDRNNHPSIDFHAPRLNKLVTEVIPSAVTSEGTKANAYKYTERYTAFYRVGSGTQYTKDKDGNLVKVAGGYAFKTGGTTGVPLISDATIVSNPGQTYNPVNGPLPDYGAPGDSGSPLFAYDKQQKKWVIVAVLRAYAGINGATNWWNVIPTDYLNQVMQDDFDAPVDFVSGLGPLNWTYDKTSGTGTLSQGSKNWTMHGQKDNDLNAGKNLVFSGQNGAIILKDSVTQGAGYLEFKDSYTVSAESGKTWTGAGIITDKGTNVTWKVNGVAGDNLHKLGEGTLTINGTGVNPGGLKTGDGIVVLNQQADTAGNIQALSSVNLASGRPTVVLGDARQVNPDNICLLY
;
A
#
# COMPACT_ATOMS: atom_id res chain seq x y z
N ARG A 1 -19.77 -12.40 -13.60
CA ARG A 1 -19.02 -12.76 -14.81
C ARG A 1 -17.96 -13.75 -14.40
N GLY A 2 -18.11 -14.98 -14.92
CA GLY A 2 -17.45 -16.15 -14.41
C GLY A 2 -15.94 -16.02 -14.33
N LEU A 3 -15.43 -16.22 -13.16
CA LEU A 3 -14.02 -16.25 -12.82
C LEU A 3 -13.38 -17.62 -12.97
N GLY A 4 -14.09 -18.58 -13.54
CA GLY A 4 -13.63 -19.96 -13.63
C GLY A 4 -12.71 -20.28 -14.80
N ASP A 5 -12.50 -19.33 -15.73
CA ASP A 5 -11.83 -19.63 -16.97
C ASP A 5 -10.43 -19.01 -17.05
N VAL A 6 -9.44 -19.80 -17.40
CA VAL A 6 -8.04 -19.38 -17.59
C VAL A 6 -7.93 -18.17 -18.52
N TYR A 7 -8.80 -18.08 -19.52
CA TYR A 7 -8.85 -16.96 -20.45
C TYR A 7 -9.20 -15.61 -19.79
N LYS A 8 -10.02 -15.64 -18.74
CA LYS A 8 -10.42 -14.39 -18.05
C LYS A 8 -9.35 -13.84 -17.12
N ARG A 9 -8.46 -14.68 -16.62
CA ARG A 9 -7.30 -14.25 -15.85
C ARG A 9 -6.30 -13.47 -16.70
N GLN A 10 -6.23 -13.75 -18.00
CA GLN A 10 -5.34 -13.06 -18.93
C GLN A 10 -5.81 -11.64 -19.29
N LEU A 11 -7.12 -11.35 -19.14
CA LEU A 11 -7.65 -10.00 -19.40
C LEU A 11 -7.08 -8.94 -18.48
N PHE A 12 -6.65 -9.31 -17.28
CA PHE A 12 -6.17 -8.39 -16.27
C PHE A 12 -4.67 -8.52 -16.00
N VAL A 13 -3.91 -9.03 -16.97
CA VAL A 13 -2.45 -9.05 -16.87
C VAL A 13 -1.91 -7.62 -17.00
N PRO A 14 -1.23 -7.08 -15.98
CA PRO A 14 -0.70 -5.71 -16.03
C PRO A 14 0.18 -5.48 -17.27
N GLY A 15 -0.03 -4.35 -17.93
CA GLY A 15 0.73 -3.96 -19.11
C GLY A 15 0.30 -4.64 -20.43
N ALA A 16 -0.64 -5.58 -20.40
CA ALA A 16 -1.14 -6.19 -21.64
C ALA A 16 -1.86 -5.16 -22.52
N ASN A 17 -1.60 -5.20 -23.82
CA ASN A 17 -2.14 -4.26 -24.79
C ASN A 17 -3.14 -4.96 -25.73
N ASP A 18 -4.10 -4.16 -26.21
CA ASP A 18 -5.03 -4.54 -27.27
C ASP A 18 -5.68 -5.93 -27.06
N ILE A 19 -6.25 -6.13 -25.87
CA ILE A 19 -6.77 -7.41 -25.41
C ILE A 19 -8.11 -7.70 -26.07
N PRO A 20 -8.27 -8.83 -26.78
CA PRO A 20 -9.56 -9.23 -27.33
C PRO A 20 -10.51 -9.70 -26.22
N VAL A 21 -11.76 -9.29 -26.31
CA VAL A 21 -12.84 -9.73 -25.40
C VAL A 21 -13.85 -10.55 -26.20
N TYR A 22 -14.10 -11.76 -25.72
CA TYR A 22 -15.05 -12.69 -26.32
C TYR A 22 -16.28 -12.88 -25.42
N ASP A 23 -17.44 -13.11 -26.02
CA ASP A 23 -18.62 -13.52 -25.28
C ASP A 23 -18.55 -15.01 -24.86
N LYS A 24 -19.62 -15.49 -24.20
CA LYS A 24 -19.70 -16.88 -23.74
C LYS A 24 -19.67 -17.91 -24.89
N ASP A 25 -20.03 -17.50 -26.09
CA ASP A 25 -20.11 -18.33 -27.27
C ASP A 25 -18.82 -18.23 -28.13
N GLY A 26 -17.82 -17.53 -27.65
CA GLY A 26 -16.51 -17.37 -28.26
C GLY A 26 -16.47 -16.32 -29.39
N LYS A 27 -17.51 -15.50 -29.52
CA LYS A 27 -17.57 -14.44 -30.52
C LYS A 27 -16.82 -13.20 -29.99
N LEU A 28 -15.97 -12.61 -30.82
CA LEU A 28 -15.27 -11.34 -30.48
C LEU A 28 -16.31 -10.21 -30.36
N VAL A 29 -16.37 -9.60 -29.18
CA VAL A 29 -17.29 -8.48 -28.89
C VAL A 29 -16.58 -7.13 -28.85
N GLY A 30 -15.27 -7.11 -28.87
CA GLY A 30 -14.45 -5.91 -28.91
C GLY A 30 -13.05 -6.14 -28.38
N ARG A 31 -12.29 -5.05 -28.24
CA ARG A 31 -10.92 -5.06 -27.74
C ARG A 31 -10.71 -3.99 -26.69
N LEU A 32 -9.89 -4.28 -25.67
CA LEU A 32 -9.41 -3.32 -24.69
C LEU A 32 -8.10 -2.72 -25.22
N GLY A 33 -8.20 -1.65 -26.00
CA GLY A 33 -7.07 -1.08 -26.73
C GLY A 33 -6.75 0.38 -26.42
N LYS A 34 -7.52 1.04 -25.55
CA LYS A 34 -7.33 2.47 -25.25
C LYS A 34 -6.15 2.76 -24.32
N ALA A 35 -5.70 1.77 -23.56
CA ALA A 35 -4.59 1.86 -22.63
C ALA A 35 -4.06 0.45 -22.33
N PRO A 36 -2.79 0.32 -21.89
CA PRO A 36 -2.31 -0.93 -21.33
C PRO A 36 -3.11 -1.31 -20.07
N MET A 37 -3.25 -2.61 -19.80
CA MET A 37 -3.99 -3.07 -18.62
C MET A 37 -3.36 -2.55 -17.33
N ALA A 38 -4.19 -2.07 -16.43
CA ALA A 38 -3.76 -1.60 -15.11
C ALA A 38 -3.31 -2.76 -14.21
N ASP A 39 -2.44 -2.45 -13.26
CA ASP A 39 -2.16 -3.30 -12.12
C ASP A 39 -3.18 -3.00 -11.01
N PHE A 40 -4.10 -3.93 -10.77
CA PHE A 40 -5.15 -3.80 -9.74
C PHE A 40 -4.74 -4.41 -8.39
N SER A 41 -3.49 -4.82 -8.22
CA SER A 41 -3.01 -5.48 -7.00
C SER A 41 -3.09 -4.61 -5.75
N SER A 42 -3.07 -3.28 -5.93
CA SER A 42 -3.26 -2.30 -4.85
C SER A 42 -4.67 -2.28 -4.26
N VAL A 43 -5.65 -2.85 -4.95
CA VAL A 43 -7.01 -2.98 -4.42
C VAL A 43 -7.05 -4.09 -3.39
N SER A 44 -7.57 -3.80 -2.19
CA SER A 44 -7.65 -4.77 -1.11
C SER A 44 -8.38 -6.05 -1.52
N SER A 45 -8.07 -7.15 -0.86
CA SER A 45 -8.64 -8.47 -1.20
C SER A 45 -10.17 -8.50 -1.16
N ASN A 46 -10.77 -7.71 -0.27
CA ASN A 46 -12.23 -7.53 -0.18
C ASN A 46 -12.78 -6.43 -1.11
N GLY A 47 -11.94 -5.77 -1.90
CA GLY A 47 -12.34 -4.80 -2.92
C GLY A 47 -12.84 -3.44 -2.43
N VAL A 48 -12.80 -3.17 -1.12
CA VAL A 48 -13.42 -1.96 -0.52
C VAL A 48 -12.46 -0.79 -0.34
N ALA A 49 -11.16 -1.01 -0.52
CA ALA A 49 -10.14 0.01 -0.33
C ALA A 49 -8.98 -0.19 -1.29
N THR A 50 -8.22 0.88 -1.53
CA THR A 50 -7.06 0.86 -2.44
C THR A 50 -5.87 1.48 -1.75
N LEU A 51 -4.72 0.80 -1.82
CA LEU A 51 -3.45 1.30 -1.31
C LEU A 51 -2.93 2.42 -2.21
N VAL A 52 -2.68 3.60 -1.64
CA VAL A 52 -2.21 4.79 -2.36
C VAL A 52 -0.83 5.28 -1.93
N SER A 53 -0.33 4.75 -0.83
CA SER A 53 1.05 4.88 -0.35
C SER A 53 1.40 3.63 0.43
N PRO A 54 2.65 3.41 0.84
CA PRO A 54 3.00 2.19 1.57
C PRO A 54 2.18 1.92 2.83
N GLN A 55 1.51 2.91 3.40
CA GLN A 55 0.83 2.81 4.69
C GLN A 55 -0.60 3.36 4.69
N TYR A 56 -1.09 3.90 3.57
CA TYR A 56 -2.40 4.53 3.49
C TYR A 56 -3.27 3.90 2.43
N ILE A 57 -4.53 3.67 2.80
CA ILE A 57 -5.58 3.27 1.87
C ILE A 57 -6.60 4.39 1.73
N VAL A 58 -7.39 4.35 0.66
CA VAL A 58 -8.53 5.25 0.44
C VAL A 58 -9.80 4.44 0.27
N SER A 59 -10.89 4.94 0.83
CA SER A 59 -12.22 4.34 0.77
C SER A 59 -13.27 5.37 1.16
N VAL A 60 -14.51 4.93 1.40
CA VAL A 60 -15.59 5.76 1.90
C VAL A 60 -15.77 5.56 3.40
N LYS A 61 -16.06 6.65 4.12
CA LYS A 61 -16.17 6.59 5.59
C LYS A 61 -17.42 5.85 6.09
N HIS A 62 -18.46 5.71 5.26
CA HIS A 62 -19.63 4.92 5.66
C HIS A 62 -19.31 3.41 5.77
N ASN A 63 -18.20 2.94 5.20
CA ASN A 63 -17.63 1.63 5.49
C ASN A 63 -16.97 1.58 6.87
N GLY A 64 -17.71 1.91 7.91
CA GLY A 64 -17.18 1.98 9.28
C GLY A 64 -16.88 0.64 9.93
N GLY A 65 -17.31 -0.47 9.33
CA GLY A 65 -17.25 -1.80 9.95
C GLY A 65 -15.93 -2.55 9.78
N TYR A 66 -15.14 -2.28 8.73
CA TYR A 66 -13.87 -2.99 8.54
C TYR A 66 -12.76 -2.42 9.44
N ARG A 67 -11.93 -3.30 9.98
CA ARG A 67 -10.84 -2.93 10.91
C ARG A 67 -9.47 -3.28 10.36
N SER A 68 -9.43 -4.00 9.25
CA SER A 68 -8.20 -4.46 8.63
C SER A 68 -8.40 -4.66 7.14
N VAL A 69 -7.28 -4.69 6.41
CA VAL A 69 -7.22 -5.00 4.99
C VAL A 69 -6.10 -6.00 4.73
N SER A 70 -6.21 -6.72 3.63
CA SER A 70 -5.16 -7.57 3.10
C SER A 70 -5.02 -7.34 1.59
N PHE A 71 -3.87 -7.76 1.05
CA PHE A 71 -3.55 -7.60 -0.36
C PHE A 71 -2.98 -8.91 -0.92
N GLY A 72 -3.01 -9.06 -2.23
CA GLY A 72 -2.51 -10.24 -2.88
C GLY A 72 -3.27 -11.49 -2.48
N ASN A 73 -2.58 -12.46 -1.88
CA ASN A 73 -3.20 -13.72 -1.45
C ASN A 73 -3.97 -13.65 -0.13
N GLY A 74 -4.04 -12.48 0.51
CA GLY A 74 -4.77 -12.25 1.74
C GLY A 74 -4.15 -12.84 3.02
N LYS A 75 -2.95 -13.40 2.95
CA LYS A 75 -2.29 -14.03 4.11
C LYS A 75 -1.82 -13.05 5.18
N ASN A 76 -1.44 -11.84 4.78
CA ASN A 76 -1.02 -10.79 5.71
C ASN A 76 -2.15 -9.80 5.91
N THR A 77 -2.48 -9.52 7.16
CA THR A 77 -3.53 -8.58 7.55
C THR A 77 -2.92 -7.33 8.13
N TYR A 78 -3.38 -6.16 7.66
CA TYR A 78 -2.97 -4.84 8.12
C TYR A 78 -4.12 -4.19 8.86
N SER A 79 -3.86 -3.76 10.10
CA SER A 79 -4.87 -3.12 10.94
C SER A 79 -4.93 -1.62 10.67
N LEU A 80 -6.15 -1.06 10.68
CA LEU A 80 -6.36 0.38 10.64
C LEU A 80 -6.05 0.97 12.02
N VAL A 81 -5.14 1.92 12.08
CA VAL A 81 -4.77 2.62 13.34
C VAL A 81 -5.38 4.01 13.42
N ASP A 82 -5.72 4.60 12.29
CA ASP A 82 -6.49 5.84 12.16
C ASP A 82 -7.37 5.74 10.92
N ARG A 83 -8.59 6.23 11.01
CA ARG A 83 -9.50 6.23 9.86
C ARG A 83 -9.37 7.47 8.99
N ASN A 84 -8.91 8.58 9.56
CA ASN A 84 -8.80 9.86 8.84
C ASN A 84 -10.09 10.20 8.06
N ASN A 85 -11.22 10.17 8.77
CA ASN A 85 -12.50 10.49 8.18
C ASN A 85 -12.54 11.96 7.74
N HIS A 86 -12.85 12.19 6.48
CA HIS A 86 -13.02 13.56 5.98
C HIS A 86 -14.19 14.25 6.70
N PRO A 87 -14.04 15.53 7.09
CA PRO A 87 -15.06 16.21 7.89
C PRO A 87 -16.41 16.41 7.16
N SER A 88 -16.41 16.54 5.84
CA SER A 88 -17.62 16.90 5.09
C SER A 88 -18.02 15.92 3.99
N ILE A 89 -17.10 15.19 3.38
CA ILE A 89 -17.41 14.23 2.32
C ILE A 89 -17.28 12.79 2.81
N ASP A 90 -17.97 11.88 2.15
CA ASP A 90 -17.94 10.45 2.44
C ASP A 90 -16.64 9.82 1.87
N PHE A 91 -15.54 10.18 2.50
CA PHE A 91 -14.19 9.74 2.15
C PHE A 91 -13.37 9.55 3.42
N HIS A 92 -12.50 8.56 3.42
CA HIS A 92 -11.48 8.42 4.44
C HIS A 92 -10.19 7.84 3.86
N ALA A 93 -9.08 8.10 4.56
CA ALA A 93 -7.75 7.64 4.19
C ALA A 93 -7.07 6.92 5.37
N PRO A 94 -7.50 5.71 5.71
CA PRO A 94 -6.97 5.01 6.86
C PRO A 94 -5.46 4.78 6.80
N ARG A 95 -4.81 4.99 7.95
CA ARG A 95 -3.42 4.63 8.18
C ARG A 95 -3.33 3.18 8.66
N LEU A 96 -2.38 2.43 8.13
CA LEU A 96 -2.13 1.04 8.49
C LEU A 96 -1.01 0.92 9.53
N ASN A 97 -1.03 -0.14 10.32
CA ASN A 97 -0.05 -0.38 11.39
C ASN A 97 1.36 -0.74 10.89
N LYS A 98 1.47 -1.24 9.66
CA LYS A 98 2.73 -1.66 9.04
C LYS A 98 2.77 -1.20 7.57
N LEU A 99 3.98 -1.06 7.03
CA LEU A 99 4.18 -0.86 5.59
C LEU A 99 3.73 -2.09 4.83
N VAL A 100 2.95 -1.89 3.78
CA VAL A 100 2.49 -2.98 2.92
C VAL A 100 3.61 -3.40 1.98
N THR A 101 4.00 -4.67 2.04
CA THR A 101 5.13 -5.22 1.30
C THR A 101 4.74 -6.01 0.06
N GLU A 102 3.49 -6.46 -0.03
CA GLU A 102 3.04 -7.40 -1.07
C GLU A 102 2.78 -6.74 -2.41
N VAL A 103 2.36 -5.48 -2.40
CA VAL A 103 1.86 -4.78 -3.60
C VAL A 103 2.41 -3.36 -3.70
N ILE A 104 2.43 -2.84 -4.92
CA ILE A 104 2.82 -1.45 -5.19
C ILE A 104 1.58 -0.57 -5.02
N PRO A 105 1.67 0.55 -4.29
CA PRO A 105 0.58 1.52 -4.21
C PRO A 105 0.19 2.08 -5.58
N SER A 106 -1.08 2.36 -5.78
CA SER A 106 -1.56 3.09 -6.95
C SER A 106 -1.20 4.57 -6.85
N ALA A 107 -0.78 5.15 -7.96
CA ALA A 107 -0.64 6.59 -8.05
C ALA A 107 -2.00 7.27 -7.91
N VAL A 108 -2.03 8.42 -7.24
CA VAL A 108 -3.25 9.23 -7.07
C VAL A 108 -3.31 10.29 -8.15
N THR A 109 -4.52 10.63 -8.60
CA THR A 109 -4.72 11.75 -9.54
C THR A 109 -4.10 13.04 -9.01
N SER A 110 -3.51 13.82 -9.90
CA SER A 110 -3.01 15.18 -9.58
C SER A 110 -4.10 16.27 -9.68
N GLU A 111 -5.25 15.93 -10.23
CA GLU A 111 -6.33 16.90 -10.48
C GLU A 111 -7.20 17.14 -9.24
N GLY A 112 -7.18 16.24 -8.27
CA GLY A 112 -8.00 16.35 -7.07
C GLY A 112 -9.48 16.53 -7.43
N THR A 113 -10.14 17.46 -6.74
CA THR A 113 -11.55 17.78 -6.94
C THR A 113 -11.82 18.83 -8.03
N LYS A 114 -10.88 19.07 -8.89
CA LYS A 114 -10.97 20.05 -9.97
C LYS A 114 -12.13 19.73 -10.93
N ALA A 115 -13.04 20.66 -11.09
CA ALA A 115 -14.20 20.49 -11.96
C ALA A 115 -13.80 20.21 -13.41
N ASN A 116 -14.50 19.28 -14.04
CA ASN A 116 -14.32 18.91 -15.46
C ASN A 116 -12.96 18.32 -15.82
N ALA A 117 -12.09 17.98 -14.86
CA ALA A 117 -10.74 17.50 -15.12
C ALA A 117 -10.70 16.26 -16.03
N TYR A 118 -11.68 15.38 -15.91
CA TYR A 118 -11.72 14.08 -16.61
C TYR A 118 -12.51 14.10 -17.91
N LYS A 119 -13.05 15.25 -18.33
CA LYS A 119 -13.71 15.41 -19.63
C LYS A 119 -12.78 15.30 -20.82
N TYR A 120 -11.50 15.60 -20.62
CA TYR A 120 -10.52 15.63 -21.68
C TYR A 120 -10.03 14.23 -22.01
N THR A 121 -10.75 13.56 -22.88
CA THR A 121 -10.46 12.19 -23.30
C THR A 121 -9.13 12.03 -24.03
N GLU A 122 -8.55 13.12 -24.49
CA GLU A 122 -7.19 13.16 -25.03
C GLU A 122 -6.13 12.89 -23.97
N ARG A 123 -6.38 13.28 -22.73
CA ARG A 123 -5.50 13.00 -21.60
C ARG A 123 -5.91 11.72 -20.88
N TYR A 124 -7.18 11.57 -20.56
CA TYR A 124 -7.71 10.40 -19.83
C TYR A 124 -8.46 9.50 -20.82
N THR A 125 -7.77 8.47 -21.31
CA THR A 125 -8.22 7.68 -22.46
C THR A 125 -9.03 6.44 -22.09
N ALA A 126 -8.92 5.96 -20.86
CA ALA A 126 -9.65 4.79 -20.39
C ALA A 126 -9.97 4.92 -18.91
N PHE A 127 -11.13 4.37 -18.52
CA PHE A 127 -11.59 4.32 -17.15
C PHE A 127 -11.93 2.88 -16.79
N TYR A 128 -11.38 2.40 -15.67
CA TYR A 128 -11.64 1.08 -15.12
C TYR A 128 -12.11 1.17 -13.68
N ARG A 129 -13.03 0.27 -13.35
CA ARG A 129 -13.38 0.02 -11.96
C ARG A 129 -13.10 -1.42 -11.59
N VAL A 130 -12.80 -1.65 -10.31
CA VAL A 130 -12.64 -2.98 -9.72
C VAL A 130 -13.34 -3.00 -8.38
N GLY A 131 -14.05 -4.07 -8.07
CA GLY A 131 -14.70 -4.24 -6.78
C GLY A 131 -15.11 -5.69 -6.56
N SER A 132 -15.67 -5.97 -5.39
CA SER A 132 -16.14 -7.30 -5.01
C SER A 132 -17.62 -7.31 -4.58
N GLY A 133 -18.39 -6.36 -5.06
CA GLY A 133 -19.81 -6.26 -4.81
C GLY A 133 -20.61 -7.45 -5.35
N THR A 134 -21.89 -7.46 -5.05
CA THR A 134 -22.83 -8.47 -5.51
C THR A 134 -22.81 -8.58 -7.04
N GLN A 135 -22.72 -9.80 -7.53
CA GLN A 135 -22.67 -10.09 -8.95
C GLN A 135 -24.02 -10.59 -9.48
N TYR A 136 -24.38 -10.09 -10.65
CA TYR A 136 -25.62 -10.43 -11.33
C TYR A 136 -25.34 -10.94 -12.74
N THR A 137 -26.21 -11.81 -13.23
CA THR A 137 -26.30 -12.19 -14.64
C THR A 137 -27.74 -11.95 -15.13
N LYS A 138 -27.93 -12.00 -16.44
CA LYS A 138 -29.29 -12.01 -17.01
C LYS A 138 -29.70 -13.46 -17.29
N ASP A 139 -30.92 -13.80 -16.88
CA ASP A 139 -31.55 -15.06 -17.26
C ASP A 139 -32.01 -15.05 -18.75
N LYS A 140 -32.63 -16.10 -19.19
CA LYS A 140 -33.15 -16.24 -20.56
C LYS A 140 -34.22 -15.18 -20.91
N ASP A 141 -34.91 -14.67 -19.91
CA ASP A 141 -35.98 -13.68 -20.05
C ASP A 141 -35.47 -12.24 -19.86
N GLY A 142 -34.16 -12.08 -19.68
CA GLY A 142 -33.50 -10.77 -19.48
C GLY A 142 -33.57 -10.22 -18.06
N ASN A 143 -34.08 -10.97 -17.09
CA ASN A 143 -34.14 -10.56 -15.70
C ASN A 143 -32.77 -10.70 -15.03
N LEU A 144 -32.46 -9.78 -14.10
CA LEU A 144 -31.26 -9.86 -13.30
C LEU A 144 -31.38 -10.93 -12.22
N VAL A 145 -30.45 -11.88 -12.25
CA VAL A 145 -30.34 -12.94 -11.25
C VAL A 145 -29.01 -12.81 -10.52
N LYS A 146 -29.07 -12.80 -9.20
CA LYS A 146 -27.88 -12.79 -8.36
C LYS A 146 -27.13 -14.13 -8.50
N VAL A 147 -25.84 -14.06 -8.87
CA VAL A 147 -24.97 -15.24 -9.02
C VAL A 147 -23.93 -15.36 -7.93
N ALA A 148 -23.54 -14.26 -7.30
CA ALA A 148 -22.61 -14.25 -6.16
C ALA A 148 -22.93 -13.11 -5.24
N GLY A 149 -22.81 -13.36 -3.94
CA GLY A 149 -22.89 -12.31 -2.91
C GLY A 149 -21.69 -11.37 -2.92
N GLY A 150 -21.81 -10.29 -2.19
CA GLY A 150 -20.68 -9.37 -1.99
C GLY A 150 -19.48 -10.09 -1.37
N TYR A 151 -18.29 -9.65 -1.77
CA TYR A 151 -16.97 -10.14 -1.33
C TYR A 151 -16.60 -11.57 -1.74
N ALA A 152 -17.41 -12.22 -2.55
CA ALA A 152 -17.10 -13.56 -3.04
C ALA A 152 -15.96 -13.53 -4.09
N PHE A 153 -15.99 -12.56 -4.99
CA PHE A 153 -15.01 -12.42 -6.05
C PHE A 153 -14.73 -10.94 -6.35
N LYS A 154 -13.48 -10.63 -6.59
CA LYS A 154 -13.07 -9.31 -7.09
C LYS A 154 -13.10 -9.32 -8.63
N THR A 155 -13.90 -8.45 -9.19
CA THR A 155 -14.07 -8.30 -10.66
C THR A 155 -13.99 -6.83 -11.04
N GLY A 156 -13.84 -6.58 -12.33
CA GLY A 156 -13.81 -5.22 -12.84
C GLY A 156 -14.08 -5.15 -14.33
N GLY A 157 -14.06 -3.95 -14.83
CA GLY A 157 -14.27 -3.67 -16.24
C GLY A 157 -14.20 -2.19 -16.55
N THR A 158 -14.52 -1.85 -17.78
CA THR A 158 -14.54 -0.49 -18.28
C THR A 158 -15.79 0.27 -17.80
N THR A 159 -15.65 1.57 -17.61
CA THR A 159 -16.76 2.45 -17.30
C THR A 159 -16.66 3.74 -18.11
N GLY A 160 -17.74 4.50 -18.16
CA GLY A 160 -17.80 5.75 -18.91
C GLY A 160 -16.96 6.86 -18.28
N VAL A 161 -16.76 7.91 -19.04
CA VAL A 161 -16.07 9.13 -18.59
C VAL A 161 -16.86 9.73 -17.41
N PRO A 162 -16.22 9.90 -16.25
CA PRO A 162 -16.88 10.52 -15.11
C PRO A 162 -17.09 12.01 -15.33
N LEU A 163 -18.23 12.50 -14.91
CA LEU A 163 -18.53 13.93 -14.90
C LEU A 163 -18.48 14.43 -13.47
N ILE A 164 -17.70 15.46 -13.22
CA ILE A 164 -17.67 16.14 -11.93
C ILE A 164 -18.86 17.10 -11.86
N SER A 165 -19.84 16.78 -11.03
CA SER A 165 -21.04 17.61 -10.84
C SER A 165 -20.81 18.77 -9.86
N ASP A 166 -19.89 18.57 -8.93
CA ASP A 166 -19.36 19.60 -8.02
C ASP A 166 -17.87 19.29 -7.73
N ALA A 167 -17.25 20.02 -6.82
CA ALA A 167 -15.84 19.86 -6.51
C ALA A 167 -15.48 18.51 -5.85
N THR A 168 -16.45 17.74 -5.40
CA THR A 168 -16.23 16.53 -4.59
C THR A 168 -16.87 15.26 -5.13
N ILE A 169 -17.82 15.38 -6.05
CA ILE A 169 -18.65 14.26 -6.52
C ILE A 169 -18.49 14.09 -8.02
N VAL A 170 -18.18 12.87 -8.42
CA VAL A 170 -18.21 12.43 -9.81
C VAL A 170 -19.47 11.59 -9.99
N SER A 171 -20.31 11.99 -10.91
CA SER A 171 -21.39 11.17 -11.42
C SER A 171 -20.92 10.45 -12.68
N ASN A 172 -21.14 9.17 -12.74
CA ASN A 172 -20.94 8.39 -13.94
C ASN A 172 -22.31 8.02 -14.53
N PRO A 173 -22.97 8.97 -15.22
CA PRO A 173 -24.25 8.68 -15.86
C PRO A 173 -23.97 7.77 -17.05
N GLY A 174 -24.50 6.63 -17.03
CA GLY A 174 -24.32 5.71 -18.13
C GLY A 174 -25.15 4.48 -17.94
N GLN A 175 -25.73 4.02 -19.02
CA GLN A 175 -26.29 2.71 -19.02
C GLN A 175 -25.15 1.71 -18.88
N THR A 176 -25.22 0.92 -17.86
CA THR A 176 -24.20 -0.05 -17.44
C THR A 176 -23.64 -0.89 -18.59
N TYR A 177 -24.53 -1.31 -19.47
CA TYR A 177 -24.20 -2.19 -20.57
C TYR A 177 -24.13 -1.47 -21.92
N ASN A 178 -24.00 -0.14 -21.89
CA ASN A 178 -23.84 0.62 -23.13
C ASN A 178 -22.49 0.30 -23.77
N PRO A 179 -22.44 -0.16 -25.02
CA PRO A 179 -21.19 -0.46 -25.73
C PRO A 179 -20.21 0.70 -25.82
N VAL A 180 -20.68 1.95 -25.66
CA VAL A 180 -19.81 3.14 -25.60
C VAL A 180 -18.82 3.07 -24.43
N ASN A 181 -19.16 2.35 -23.37
CA ASN A 181 -18.29 2.12 -22.22
C ASN A 181 -17.24 1.02 -22.45
N GLY A 182 -17.12 0.51 -23.66
CA GLY A 182 -16.17 -0.55 -24.03
C GLY A 182 -16.76 -1.95 -24.00
N PRO A 183 -15.99 -2.95 -24.38
CA PRO A 183 -16.48 -4.32 -24.57
C PRO A 183 -16.66 -5.10 -23.27
N LEU A 184 -16.20 -4.56 -22.14
CA LEU A 184 -16.31 -5.20 -20.83
C LEU A 184 -16.85 -4.20 -19.79
N PRO A 185 -18.08 -3.66 -20.01
CA PRO A 185 -18.63 -2.64 -19.12
C PRO A 185 -18.90 -3.22 -17.74
N ASP A 186 -18.63 -2.40 -16.72
CA ASP A 186 -18.80 -2.76 -15.32
C ASP A 186 -19.34 -1.58 -14.53
N TYR A 187 -20.08 -1.84 -13.45
CA TYR A 187 -20.65 -0.83 -12.57
C TYR A 187 -20.66 -1.31 -11.13
N GLY A 188 -20.75 -0.35 -10.21
CA GLY A 188 -20.86 -0.62 -8.78
C GLY A 188 -22.24 -1.16 -8.40
N ALA A 189 -22.22 -2.13 -7.49
CA ALA A 189 -23.38 -2.82 -6.94
C ALA A 189 -23.26 -2.86 -5.39
N PRO A 190 -24.27 -3.35 -4.67
CA PRO A 190 -24.15 -3.53 -3.22
C PRO A 190 -22.89 -4.29 -2.82
N GLY A 191 -22.11 -3.71 -1.91
CA GLY A 191 -20.81 -4.24 -1.47
C GLY A 191 -19.61 -3.61 -2.17
N ASP A 192 -19.80 -2.78 -3.19
CA ASP A 192 -18.74 -2.06 -3.88
C ASP A 192 -18.39 -0.70 -3.26
N SER A 193 -19.03 -0.31 -2.17
CA SER A 193 -18.70 0.95 -1.47
C SER A 193 -17.21 1.04 -1.17
N GLY A 194 -16.60 2.16 -1.57
CA GLY A 194 -15.15 2.41 -1.40
C GLY A 194 -14.27 1.81 -2.48
N SER A 195 -14.81 1.01 -3.40
CA SER A 195 -14.05 0.46 -4.53
C SER A 195 -13.55 1.57 -5.48
N PRO A 196 -12.39 1.38 -6.13
CA PRO A 196 -11.72 2.45 -6.86
C PRO A 196 -12.25 2.65 -8.27
N LEU A 197 -12.16 3.90 -8.73
CA LEU A 197 -12.19 4.29 -10.14
C LEU A 197 -10.78 4.68 -10.58
N PHE A 198 -10.25 4.01 -11.59
CA PHE A 198 -8.97 4.30 -12.21
C PHE A 198 -9.14 4.99 -13.55
N ALA A 199 -8.25 5.92 -13.85
CA ALA A 199 -8.10 6.54 -15.18
C ALA A 199 -6.68 6.37 -15.69
N TYR A 200 -6.53 6.15 -16.99
CA TYR A 200 -5.22 6.19 -17.64
C TYR A 200 -4.87 7.62 -18.04
N ASP A 201 -3.85 8.17 -17.40
CA ASP A 201 -3.29 9.47 -17.73
C ASP A 201 -2.24 9.32 -18.84
N LYS A 202 -2.63 9.68 -20.06
CA LYS A 202 -1.77 9.57 -21.24
C LYS A 202 -0.56 10.49 -21.18
N GLN A 203 -0.66 11.63 -20.51
CA GLN A 203 0.47 12.56 -20.37
C GLN A 203 1.53 11.98 -19.44
N GLN A 204 1.13 11.38 -18.33
CA GLN A 204 2.03 10.74 -17.39
C GLN A 204 2.34 9.28 -17.73
N LYS A 205 1.64 8.72 -18.73
CA LYS A 205 1.76 7.31 -19.17
C LYS A 205 1.59 6.32 -18.01
N LYS A 206 0.62 6.59 -17.14
CA LYS A 206 0.33 5.73 -15.99
C LYS A 206 -1.14 5.75 -15.63
N TRP A 207 -1.57 4.70 -14.95
CA TRP A 207 -2.87 4.65 -14.30
C TRP A 207 -2.83 5.45 -13.00
N VAL A 208 -3.92 6.17 -12.72
CA VAL A 208 -4.12 6.90 -11.47
C VAL A 208 -5.48 6.53 -10.89
N ILE A 209 -5.56 6.45 -9.56
CA ILE A 209 -6.86 6.37 -8.89
C ILE A 209 -7.47 7.77 -8.84
N VAL A 210 -8.72 7.88 -9.28
CA VAL A 210 -9.44 9.15 -9.40
C VAL A 210 -10.43 9.34 -8.26
N ALA A 211 -11.16 8.28 -7.93
CA ALA A 211 -12.30 8.36 -7.03
C ALA A 211 -12.59 7.02 -6.37
N VAL A 212 -13.45 7.07 -5.35
CA VAL A 212 -13.99 5.90 -4.63
C VAL A 212 -15.49 5.87 -4.76
N LEU A 213 -16.06 4.69 -4.91
CA LEU A 213 -17.50 4.52 -5.10
C LEU A 213 -18.26 4.83 -3.82
N ARG A 214 -19.19 5.81 -3.90
CA ARG A 214 -20.04 6.21 -2.80
C ARG A 214 -21.42 5.54 -2.84
N ALA A 215 -22.04 5.55 -4.01
CA ALA A 215 -23.43 5.11 -4.15
C ALA A 215 -23.74 4.66 -5.58
N TYR A 216 -24.83 3.96 -5.71
CA TYR A 216 -25.37 3.56 -7.01
C TYR A 216 -26.91 3.77 -7.00
N ALA A 217 -27.50 3.92 -8.18
CA ALA A 217 -28.95 3.92 -8.35
C ALA A 217 -29.35 2.96 -9.47
N GLY A 218 -30.17 1.99 -9.12
CA GLY A 218 -30.69 0.99 -10.04
C GLY A 218 -29.64 -0.06 -10.44
N ILE A 219 -30.02 -1.31 -10.51
CA ILE A 219 -29.15 -2.42 -10.90
C ILE A 219 -29.13 -2.61 -12.42
N ASN A 220 -30.10 -2.01 -13.12
CA ASN A 220 -30.29 -2.22 -14.56
C ASN A 220 -30.18 -0.88 -15.30
N GLY A 221 -29.00 -0.45 -15.61
CA GLY A 221 -28.76 0.82 -16.30
C GLY A 221 -28.38 1.97 -15.37
N ALA A 222 -27.64 1.66 -14.37
CA ALA A 222 -27.41 2.46 -13.18
C ALA A 222 -26.45 3.64 -13.36
N THR A 223 -26.71 4.63 -12.57
CA THR A 223 -25.75 5.68 -12.25
C THR A 223 -24.91 5.26 -11.05
N ASN A 224 -23.60 5.44 -11.15
CA ASN A 224 -22.71 5.36 -10.02
C ASN A 224 -22.29 6.76 -9.59
N TRP A 225 -22.26 7.00 -8.29
CA TRP A 225 -21.73 8.22 -7.71
C TRP A 225 -20.40 7.92 -7.03
N TRP A 226 -19.42 8.73 -7.35
CA TRP A 226 -18.05 8.61 -6.88
C TRP A 226 -17.66 9.85 -6.09
N ASN A 227 -16.94 9.68 -5.02
CA ASN A 227 -16.23 10.79 -4.41
C ASN A 227 -14.83 10.87 -5.01
N VAL A 228 -14.53 11.98 -5.65
CA VAL A 228 -13.19 12.27 -6.15
C VAL A 228 -12.23 12.34 -4.97
N ILE A 229 -11.06 11.76 -5.11
CA ILE A 229 -10.06 11.81 -4.05
C ILE A 229 -9.68 13.26 -3.76
N PRO A 230 -9.92 13.75 -2.55
CA PRO A 230 -9.53 15.09 -2.13
C PRO A 230 -8.03 15.10 -1.86
N THR A 231 -7.22 15.33 -2.90
CA THR A 231 -5.76 15.17 -2.85
C THR A 231 -5.10 16.07 -1.80
N ASP A 232 -5.59 17.29 -1.61
CA ASP A 232 -5.05 18.20 -0.58
C ASP A 232 -5.25 17.64 0.82
N TYR A 233 -6.44 17.12 1.10
CA TYR A 233 -6.75 16.45 2.37
C TYR A 233 -5.89 15.20 2.57
N LEU A 234 -5.78 14.35 1.56
CA LEU A 234 -4.97 13.13 1.61
C LEU A 234 -3.51 13.45 1.88
N ASN A 235 -2.94 14.43 1.18
CA ASN A 235 -1.56 14.86 1.37
C ASN A 235 -1.34 15.41 2.78
N GLN A 236 -2.28 16.20 3.31
CA GLN A 236 -2.18 16.74 4.67
C GLN A 236 -2.21 15.63 5.72
N VAL A 237 -3.13 14.68 5.58
CA VAL A 237 -3.22 13.49 6.45
C VAL A 237 -1.90 12.73 6.49
N MET A 238 -1.31 12.46 5.33
CA MET A 238 -0.02 11.75 5.26
C MET A 238 1.12 12.57 5.85
N GLN A 239 1.15 13.88 5.58
CA GLN A 239 2.22 14.75 6.06
C GLN A 239 2.20 14.94 7.58
N ASP A 240 1.02 14.95 8.19
CA ASP A 240 0.87 15.10 9.65
C ASP A 240 1.49 13.94 10.43
N ASP A 241 1.72 12.81 9.79
CA ASP A 241 2.34 11.64 10.39
C ASP A 241 3.87 11.62 10.31
N PHE A 242 4.49 12.73 9.91
CA PHE A 242 5.95 12.87 9.89
C PHE A 242 6.44 13.80 11.01
N ASP A 243 7.49 13.36 11.69
CA ASP A 243 8.34 14.26 12.47
C ASP A 243 9.25 15.08 11.55
N ALA A 244 9.91 16.09 12.08
CA ALA A 244 10.88 16.87 11.33
C ALA A 244 11.99 15.96 10.76
N PRO A 245 12.41 16.13 9.49
CA PRO A 245 13.47 15.33 8.89
C PRO A 245 14.79 15.54 9.65
N VAL A 246 15.57 14.47 9.75
CA VAL A 246 16.84 14.43 10.48
C VAL A 246 18.00 14.43 9.50
N ASP A 247 18.85 15.46 9.59
CA ASP A 247 20.05 15.62 8.79
C ASP A 247 21.30 15.28 9.61
N PHE A 248 22.00 14.21 9.23
CA PHE A 248 23.28 13.84 9.80
C PHE A 248 24.38 14.74 9.24
N VAL A 249 25.23 15.24 10.12
CA VAL A 249 26.41 16.03 9.75
C VAL A 249 27.68 15.24 10.04
N SER A 250 28.46 14.99 9.00
CA SER A 250 29.76 14.31 9.13
C SER A 250 30.72 15.05 10.06
N GLY A 251 31.43 14.29 10.90
CA GLY A 251 32.43 14.83 11.83
C GLY A 251 31.90 15.24 13.20
N LEU A 252 30.59 15.22 13.42
CA LEU A 252 29.97 15.56 14.73
C LEU A 252 29.63 14.33 15.58
N GLY A 253 30.11 13.15 15.20
CA GLY A 253 29.79 11.90 15.87
C GLY A 253 28.39 11.36 15.51
N PRO A 254 27.97 10.24 16.13
CA PRO A 254 26.70 9.62 15.82
C PRO A 254 25.52 10.43 16.36
N LEU A 255 24.35 10.24 15.74
CA LEU A 255 23.07 10.61 16.31
C LEU A 255 22.78 9.69 17.51
N ASN A 256 22.57 10.24 18.68
CA ASN A 256 22.14 9.49 19.86
C ASN A 256 20.63 9.53 19.97
N TRP A 257 20.00 8.36 20.00
CA TRP A 257 18.56 8.23 20.07
C TRP A 257 18.13 7.76 21.45
N THR A 258 17.59 8.69 22.25
CA THR A 258 16.96 8.41 23.54
C THR A 258 15.44 8.31 23.36
N TYR A 259 14.80 7.47 24.16
CA TYR A 259 13.35 7.26 24.07
C TYR A 259 12.77 6.92 25.45
N ASP A 260 11.64 7.55 25.75
CA ASP A 260 10.85 7.27 26.96
C ASP A 260 9.51 6.65 26.55
N LYS A 261 9.36 5.36 26.84
CA LYS A 261 8.13 4.63 26.51
C LYS A 261 6.88 5.12 27.25
N THR A 262 7.06 5.79 28.41
CA THR A 262 5.94 6.31 29.19
C THR A 262 5.31 7.52 28.52
N SER A 263 6.13 8.45 28.03
CA SER A 263 5.65 9.61 27.28
C SER A 263 5.41 9.32 25.79
N GLY A 264 6.01 8.25 25.26
CA GLY A 264 5.99 7.93 23.85
C GLY A 264 6.83 8.88 23.00
N THR A 265 7.74 9.63 23.62
CA THR A 265 8.60 10.59 22.92
C THR A 265 10.08 10.29 23.13
N GLY A 266 10.87 10.72 22.18
CA GLY A 266 12.31 10.57 22.23
C GLY A 266 13.02 11.75 21.58
N THR A 267 14.35 11.72 21.66
CA THR A 267 15.21 12.73 21.08
C THR A 267 16.33 12.08 20.30
N LEU A 268 16.54 12.57 19.08
CA LEU A 268 17.76 12.33 18.32
C LEU A 268 18.65 13.55 18.49
N SER A 269 19.88 13.36 18.93
CA SER A 269 20.82 14.46 19.19
C SER A 269 22.17 14.22 18.53
N GLN A 270 22.72 15.28 17.97
CA GLN A 270 24.06 15.31 17.39
C GLN A 270 24.69 16.67 17.68
N GLY A 271 25.75 16.69 18.49
CA GLY A 271 26.32 17.94 18.95
C GLY A 271 25.28 18.80 19.68
N SER A 272 25.09 20.01 19.20
CA SER A 272 24.06 20.93 19.74
C SER A 272 22.70 20.79 19.05
N LYS A 273 22.57 19.93 18.04
CA LYS A 273 21.33 19.73 17.30
C LYS A 273 20.48 18.66 17.98
N ASN A 274 19.19 18.92 18.07
CA ASN A 274 18.21 17.98 18.62
C ASN A 274 16.98 17.92 17.72
N TRP A 275 16.44 16.70 17.56
CA TRP A 275 15.18 16.44 16.89
C TRP A 275 14.28 15.66 17.84
N THR A 276 13.06 16.11 18.00
CA THR A 276 12.05 15.36 18.74
C THR A 276 11.42 14.29 17.84
N MET A 277 11.27 13.08 18.35
CA MET A 277 10.53 12.04 17.69
C MET A 277 9.34 11.59 18.54
N HIS A 278 8.27 11.12 17.86
CA HIS A 278 7.10 10.58 18.50
C HIS A 278 6.98 9.09 18.16
N GLY A 279 6.90 8.27 19.19
CA GLY A 279 6.67 6.84 19.12
C GLY A 279 5.28 6.47 19.62
N GLN A 280 5.05 5.19 19.78
CA GLN A 280 3.82 4.67 20.36
C GLN A 280 3.65 5.18 21.79
N LYS A 281 2.46 5.68 22.09
CA LYS A 281 2.08 6.07 23.44
C LYS A 281 1.02 5.13 23.97
N ASP A 282 1.26 4.48 25.10
CA ASP A 282 0.37 3.44 25.65
C ASP A 282 0.06 2.36 24.60
N ASN A 283 -1.22 2.16 24.28
CA ASN A 283 -1.67 1.24 23.23
C ASN A 283 -2.00 1.96 21.91
N ASP A 284 -1.68 3.24 21.77
CA ASP A 284 -1.97 4.03 20.57
C ASP A 284 -0.82 3.92 19.57
N LEU A 285 -0.97 3.01 18.60
CA LEU A 285 -0.02 2.86 17.49
C LEU A 285 0.04 4.11 16.61
N ASN A 286 -1.06 4.84 16.49
CA ASN A 286 -1.13 6.04 15.65
C ASN A 286 -0.38 7.24 16.23
N ALA A 287 -0.03 7.21 17.51
CA ALA A 287 0.82 8.23 18.11
C ALA A 287 2.24 8.27 17.50
N GLY A 288 2.72 7.16 16.94
CA GLY A 288 4.03 7.07 16.30
C GLY A 288 4.09 7.82 14.98
N LYS A 289 5.16 8.58 14.76
CA LYS A 289 5.41 9.35 13.53
C LYS A 289 6.61 8.83 12.77
N ASN A 290 6.61 9.09 11.47
CA ASN A 290 7.67 8.66 10.55
C ASN A 290 8.90 9.56 10.69
N LEU A 291 10.08 8.97 10.54
CA LEU A 291 11.36 9.67 10.50
C LEU A 291 12.02 9.49 9.14
N VAL A 292 12.54 10.57 8.60
CA VAL A 292 13.32 10.58 7.36
C VAL A 292 14.74 11.03 7.70
N PHE A 293 15.72 10.21 7.29
CA PHE A 293 17.14 10.45 7.55
C PHE A 293 17.90 10.76 6.25
N SER A 294 18.69 11.81 6.26
CA SER A 294 19.62 12.20 5.20
C SER A 294 21.01 12.45 5.77
N GLY A 295 21.99 12.69 4.89
CA GLY A 295 23.39 12.89 5.22
C GLY A 295 24.22 11.60 5.06
N GLN A 296 25.27 11.72 4.26
CA GLN A 296 26.10 10.56 3.86
C GLN A 296 26.82 9.94 5.05
N ASN A 297 26.87 8.61 5.04
CA ASN A 297 27.53 7.79 6.06
C ASN A 297 27.05 8.11 7.48
N GLY A 298 25.73 8.35 7.60
CA GLY A 298 25.11 8.62 8.88
C GLY A 298 25.31 7.47 9.86
N ALA A 299 25.29 7.80 11.14
CA ALA A 299 25.37 6.84 12.22
C ALA A 299 24.33 7.19 13.30
N ILE A 300 23.61 6.17 13.74
CA ILE A 300 22.62 6.27 14.82
C ILE A 300 22.96 5.23 15.88
N ILE A 301 22.89 5.63 17.15
CA ILE A 301 22.99 4.73 18.29
C ILE A 301 21.70 4.84 19.12
N LEU A 302 20.94 3.75 19.21
CA LEU A 302 19.81 3.66 20.13
C LEU A 302 20.34 3.53 21.56
N LYS A 303 20.00 4.51 22.40
CA LYS A 303 20.33 4.50 23.84
C LYS A 303 19.26 3.77 24.64
N ASP A 304 18.07 3.67 24.12
CA ASP A 304 16.90 3.00 24.68
C ASP A 304 16.22 2.12 23.63
N SER A 305 15.42 1.18 24.07
CA SER A 305 14.51 0.48 23.16
C SER A 305 13.44 1.44 22.66
N VAL A 306 13.17 1.43 21.36
CA VAL A 306 12.22 2.32 20.70
C VAL A 306 11.03 1.53 20.20
N THR A 307 9.83 1.96 20.56
CA THR A 307 8.57 1.50 20.01
C THR A 307 7.96 2.63 19.19
N GLN A 308 8.14 2.58 17.87
CA GLN A 308 7.70 3.66 16.98
C GLN A 308 6.25 3.49 16.51
N GLY A 309 5.56 2.44 16.93
CA GLY A 309 4.15 2.21 16.58
C GLY A 309 3.95 2.08 15.08
N ALA A 310 3.07 2.87 14.51
CA ALA A 310 2.86 2.93 13.06
C ALA A 310 3.85 3.85 12.33
N GLY A 311 4.80 4.47 13.04
CA GLY A 311 5.90 5.21 12.43
C GLY A 311 6.91 4.30 11.74
N TYR A 312 7.45 4.74 10.63
CA TYR A 312 8.51 4.06 9.88
C TYR A 312 9.77 4.92 9.79
N LEU A 313 10.86 4.29 9.38
CA LEU A 313 12.12 4.95 9.07
C LEU A 313 12.34 4.95 7.56
N GLU A 314 12.69 6.10 7.00
CA GLU A 314 13.17 6.20 5.63
C GLU A 314 14.59 6.74 5.61
N PHE A 315 15.47 6.03 4.90
CA PHE A 315 16.87 6.42 4.73
C PHE A 315 17.11 6.86 3.28
N LYS A 316 17.41 8.15 3.12
CA LYS A 316 17.76 8.73 1.82
C LYS A 316 19.23 8.61 1.49
N ASP A 317 20.04 8.31 2.50
CA ASP A 317 21.48 8.09 2.40
C ASP A 317 21.90 6.84 3.18
N SER A 318 23.09 6.35 2.92
CA SER A 318 23.62 5.18 3.63
C SER A 318 23.91 5.50 5.09
N TYR A 319 23.48 4.60 5.98
CA TYR A 319 23.59 4.74 7.43
C TYR A 319 24.08 3.45 8.07
N THR A 320 24.69 3.59 9.24
CA THR A 320 24.87 2.48 10.19
C THR A 320 24.03 2.75 11.42
N VAL A 321 23.11 1.85 11.75
CA VAL A 321 22.25 1.96 12.93
C VAL A 321 22.61 0.85 13.90
N SER A 322 23.01 1.24 15.10
CA SER A 322 23.35 0.34 16.19
C SER A 322 22.54 0.66 17.45
N ALA A 323 22.63 -0.21 18.42
CA ALA A 323 21.95 -0.02 19.71
C ALA A 323 22.87 -0.44 20.84
N GLU A 324 22.71 0.18 22.00
CA GLU A 324 23.30 -0.33 23.23
C GLU A 324 22.77 -1.74 23.54
N SER A 325 23.55 -2.51 24.28
CA SER A 325 23.25 -3.93 24.52
C SER A 325 21.80 -4.15 25.00
N GLY A 326 21.09 -5.05 24.32
CA GLY A 326 19.72 -5.43 24.63
C GLY A 326 18.64 -4.44 24.18
N LYS A 327 19.02 -3.31 23.58
CA LYS A 327 18.04 -2.34 23.07
C LYS A 327 17.52 -2.77 21.71
N THR A 328 16.22 -2.56 21.49
CA THR A 328 15.48 -3.01 20.30
C THR A 328 14.74 -1.85 19.64
N TRP A 329 14.32 -2.07 18.40
CA TRP A 329 13.42 -1.18 17.68
C TRP A 329 12.25 -1.97 17.10
N THR A 330 11.04 -1.41 17.26
CA THR A 330 9.84 -1.85 16.55
C THR A 330 9.16 -0.66 15.88
N GLY A 331 8.49 -0.86 14.77
CA GLY A 331 7.78 0.17 14.04
C GLY A 331 7.12 -0.39 12.78
N ALA A 332 6.59 0.51 11.96
CA ALA A 332 5.88 0.10 10.74
C ALA A 332 6.78 -0.49 9.66
N GLY A 333 8.06 -0.13 9.68
CA GLY A 333 9.04 -0.68 8.75
C GLY A 333 10.19 0.27 8.44
N ILE A 334 11.03 -0.16 7.51
CA ILE A 334 12.20 0.57 7.03
C ILE A 334 12.14 0.69 5.52
N ILE A 335 12.31 1.91 5.01
CA ILE A 335 12.45 2.22 3.59
C ILE A 335 13.89 2.63 3.34
N THR A 336 14.59 1.90 2.48
CA THR A 336 15.93 2.25 2.00
C THR A 336 15.83 2.77 0.58
N ASP A 337 16.18 4.02 0.35
CA ASP A 337 16.09 4.62 -0.98
C ASP A 337 17.11 3.99 -1.94
N LYS A 338 16.82 4.04 -3.22
CA LYS A 338 17.70 3.50 -4.26
C LYS A 338 19.12 4.04 -4.13
N GLY A 339 20.10 3.16 -4.20
CA GLY A 339 21.52 3.51 -4.10
C GLY A 339 22.03 3.64 -2.67
N THR A 340 21.18 3.45 -1.65
CA THR A 340 21.61 3.44 -0.24
C THR A 340 21.92 2.04 0.24
N ASN A 341 22.80 1.95 1.25
CA ASN A 341 23.04 0.74 2.03
C ASN A 341 22.94 1.11 3.51
N VAL A 342 21.94 0.56 4.18
CA VAL A 342 21.77 0.74 5.63
C VAL A 342 22.25 -0.53 6.33
N THR A 343 23.27 -0.38 7.15
CA THR A 343 23.75 -1.44 8.03
C THR A 343 22.95 -1.40 9.33
N TRP A 344 22.15 -2.43 9.55
CA TRP A 344 21.22 -2.53 10.65
C TRP A 344 21.72 -3.53 11.69
N LYS A 345 22.17 -3.02 12.83
CA LYS A 345 22.74 -3.80 13.94
C LYS A 345 21.80 -3.91 15.14
N VAL A 346 20.54 -3.61 14.95
CA VAL A 346 19.52 -3.60 16.01
C VAL A 346 18.68 -4.88 15.93
N ASN A 347 18.68 -5.67 17.00
CA ASN A 347 17.80 -6.83 17.07
C ASN A 347 16.34 -6.41 17.27
N GLY A 348 15.42 -7.21 16.72
CA GLY A 348 13.99 -7.04 16.88
C GLY A 348 13.44 -7.74 18.12
N VAL A 349 12.12 -7.82 18.15
CA VAL A 349 11.35 -8.46 19.24
C VAL A 349 10.66 -9.70 18.71
N ALA A 350 10.60 -10.75 19.52
CA ALA A 350 9.89 -11.97 19.16
C ALA A 350 8.42 -11.67 18.85
N GLY A 351 7.91 -12.24 17.76
CA GLY A 351 6.54 -12.03 17.30
C GLY A 351 6.33 -10.77 16.45
N ASP A 352 7.31 -9.86 16.35
CA ASP A 352 7.29 -8.73 15.45
C ASP A 352 8.03 -9.02 14.15
N ASN A 353 7.56 -8.44 13.05
CA ASN A 353 8.22 -8.54 11.75
C ASN A 353 8.69 -7.15 11.29
N LEU A 354 9.93 -7.09 10.88
CA LEU A 354 10.48 -5.93 10.19
C LEU A 354 9.94 -5.92 8.74
N HIS A 355 9.24 -4.87 8.36
CA HIS A 355 8.77 -4.67 6.99
C HIS A 355 9.77 -3.79 6.25
N LYS A 356 10.31 -4.30 5.14
CA LYS A 356 11.33 -3.59 4.36
C LYS A 356 10.81 -3.27 2.97
N LEU A 357 10.91 -2.00 2.60
CA LEU A 357 10.63 -1.44 1.28
C LEU A 357 11.80 -0.58 0.78
N GLY A 358 11.66 -0.08 -0.44
CA GLY A 358 12.66 0.72 -1.13
C GLY A 358 13.67 -0.13 -1.91
N GLU A 359 14.18 0.44 -2.99
CA GLU A 359 15.10 -0.27 -3.91
C GLU A 359 16.54 -0.40 -3.38
N GLY A 360 16.86 0.29 -2.28
CA GLY A 360 18.17 0.21 -1.63
C GLY A 360 18.39 -1.11 -0.88
N THR A 361 19.52 -1.19 -0.20
CA THR A 361 19.97 -2.37 0.53
C THR A 361 19.85 -2.17 2.04
N LEU A 362 19.29 -3.17 2.73
CA LEU A 362 19.33 -3.30 4.18
C LEU A 362 20.21 -4.48 4.53
N THR A 363 21.30 -4.23 5.25
CA THR A 363 22.21 -5.27 5.72
C THR A 363 21.96 -5.53 7.20
N ILE A 364 21.44 -6.70 7.53
CA ILE A 364 21.25 -7.16 8.91
C ILE A 364 22.62 -7.62 9.43
N ASN A 365 23.17 -6.89 10.38
CA ASN A 365 24.53 -7.10 10.89
C ASN A 365 24.62 -6.86 12.40
N GLY A 366 23.62 -7.32 13.15
CA GLY A 366 23.66 -7.32 14.61
C GLY A 366 24.50 -8.46 15.17
N THR A 367 24.36 -8.73 16.45
CA THR A 367 25.11 -9.75 17.18
C THR A 367 24.18 -10.75 17.86
N GLY A 368 24.48 -12.03 17.75
CA GLY A 368 23.75 -13.11 18.42
C GLY A 368 22.46 -13.47 17.71
N VAL A 369 21.47 -13.87 18.49
CA VAL A 369 20.16 -14.33 18.01
C VAL A 369 19.18 -13.18 17.96
N ASN A 370 18.76 -12.81 16.74
CA ASN A 370 17.65 -11.88 16.55
C ASN A 370 16.32 -12.65 16.52
N PRO A 371 15.43 -12.44 17.48
CA PRO A 371 14.14 -13.16 17.54
C PRO A 371 13.08 -12.58 16.60
N GLY A 372 13.33 -11.41 15.99
CA GLY A 372 12.41 -10.77 15.06
C GLY A 372 12.39 -11.43 13.68
N GLY A 373 11.25 -11.30 12.98
CA GLY A 373 11.09 -11.75 11.60
C GLY A 373 11.26 -10.64 10.58
N LEU A 374 11.21 -11.00 9.31
CA LEU A 374 11.32 -10.07 8.16
C LEU A 374 10.21 -10.35 7.15
N LYS A 375 9.56 -9.29 6.68
CA LYS A 375 8.78 -9.26 5.44
C LYS A 375 9.38 -8.20 4.53
N THR A 376 9.87 -8.63 3.37
CA THR A 376 10.51 -7.70 2.42
C THR A 376 9.75 -7.66 1.11
N GLY A 377 9.54 -6.44 0.60
CA GLY A 377 8.78 -6.19 -0.63
C GLY A 377 9.60 -5.61 -1.77
N ASP A 378 10.75 -5.02 -1.49
CA ASP A 378 11.60 -4.36 -2.48
C ASP A 378 13.08 -4.41 -2.13
N GLY A 379 13.91 -4.22 -3.16
CA GLY A 379 15.34 -4.03 -3.03
C GLY A 379 16.07 -5.26 -2.52
N ILE A 380 17.14 -5.05 -1.76
CA ILE A 380 18.03 -6.09 -1.31
C ILE A 380 18.08 -6.10 0.22
N VAL A 381 18.00 -7.29 0.80
CA VAL A 381 18.31 -7.53 2.21
C VAL A 381 19.47 -8.51 2.27
N VAL A 382 20.56 -8.12 2.93
CA VAL A 382 21.73 -8.97 3.17
C VAL A 382 21.70 -9.43 4.62
N LEU A 383 21.71 -10.74 4.84
CA LEU A 383 21.78 -11.35 6.17
C LEU A 383 23.24 -11.65 6.52
N ASN A 384 23.79 -10.87 7.43
CA ASN A 384 25.19 -10.98 7.86
C ASN A 384 25.33 -10.75 9.37
N GLN A 385 24.44 -11.40 10.14
CA GLN A 385 24.50 -11.37 11.61
C GLN A 385 25.80 -11.95 12.10
N GLN A 386 26.35 -11.41 13.18
CA GLN A 386 27.59 -11.85 13.78
C GLN A 386 27.32 -12.73 15.00
N ALA A 387 28.24 -13.66 15.28
CA ALA A 387 28.15 -14.53 16.45
C ALA A 387 28.29 -13.73 17.74
N ASP A 388 27.53 -14.09 18.75
CA ASP A 388 27.80 -13.66 20.13
C ASP A 388 29.01 -14.42 20.73
N THR A 389 29.35 -14.10 21.97
CA THR A 389 30.48 -14.74 22.66
C THR A 389 30.31 -16.25 22.85
N ALA A 390 29.07 -16.75 22.84
CA ALA A 390 28.75 -18.18 22.92
C ALA A 390 28.70 -18.87 21.53
N GLY A 391 28.92 -18.12 20.45
CA GLY A 391 28.89 -18.61 19.08
C GLY A 391 27.51 -18.71 18.44
N ASN A 392 26.48 -18.16 19.07
CA ASN A 392 25.11 -18.19 18.54
C ASN A 392 24.93 -17.12 17.46
N ILE A 393 24.25 -17.49 16.36
CA ILE A 393 23.91 -16.60 15.24
C ILE A 393 22.51 -16.89 14.77
N GLN A 394 21.73 -15.83 14.60
CA GLN A 394 20.49 -15.82 13.82
C GLN A 394 20.20 -14.39 13.40
N ALA A 395 20.20 -14.12 12.10
CA ALA A 395 19.85 -12.80 11.59
C ALA A 395 18.37 -12.49 11.80
N LEU A 396 17.51 -13.48 11.56
CA LEU A 396 16.05 -13.37 11.63
C LEU A 396 15.44 -14.72 11.98
N SER A 397 14.34 -14.71 12.73
CA SER A 397 13.57 -15.93 13.06
C SER A 397 12.81 -16.47 11.84
N SER A 398 12.42 -15.59 10.92
CA SER A 398 11.76 -15.95 9.67
C SER A 398 12.01 -14.89 8.60
N VAL A 399 11.96 -15.31 7.33
CA VAL A 399 12.08 -14.43 6.18
C VAL A 399 10.94 -14.69 5.22
N ASN A 400 10.18 -13.64 4.91
CA ASN A 400 9.10 -13.67 3.94
C ASN A 400 9.44 -12.72 2.79
N LEU A 401 9.66 -13.27 1.58
CA LEU A 401 9.74 -12.50 0.35
C LEU A 401 8.30 -12.24 -0.11
N ALA A 402 7.78 -11.08 0.28
CA ALA A 402 6.35 -10.78 0.19
C ALA A 402 5.90 -10.36 -1.22
N SER A 403 6.81 -10.20 -2.16
CA SER A 403 6.53 -9.88 -3.56
C SER A 403 7.57 -10.54 -4.47
N GLY A 404 7.41 -10.39 -5.78
CA GLY A 404 8.42 -10.87 -6.76
C GLY A 404 9.62 -9.91 -6.96
N ARG A 405 9.71 -8.81 -6.20
CA ARG A 405 10.71 -7.76 -6.42
C ARG A 405 11.96 -7.85 -5.56
N PRO A 406 11.92 -8.31 -4.28
CA PRO A 406 13.09 -8.27 -3.42
C PRO A 406 14.08 -9.43 -3.69
N THR A 407 15.31 -9.19 -3.29
CA THR A 407 16.36 -10.19 -3.21
C THR A 407 16.86 -10.29 -1.77
N VAL A 408 16.99 -11.50 -1.24
CA VAL A 408 17.60 -11.77 0.05
C VAL A 408 18.91 -12.55 -0.17
N VAL A 409 20.00 -12.04 0.38
CA VAL A 409 21.34 -12.64 0.29
C VAL A 409 21.72 -13.20 1.65
N LEU A 410 22.07 -14.46 1.71
CA LEU A 410 22.54 -15.14 2.92
C LEU A 410 24.07 -15.07 3.01
N GLY A 411 24.59 -14.50 4.10
CA GLY A 411 26.03 -14.48 4.38
C GLY A 411 26.57 -15.86 4.73
N ASP A 412 25.81 -16.65 5.49
CA ASP A 412 26.08 -18.06 5.75
C ASP A 412 24.79 -18.83 6.07
N ALA A 413 24.88 -20.14 6.24
CA ALA A 413 23.73 -21.03 6.46
C ALA A 413 23.03 -20.86 7.83
N ARG A 414 23.65 -20.17 8.78
CA ARG A 414 23.12 -19.99 10.14
C ARG A 414 22.27 -18.74 10.29
N GLN A 415 22.18 -17.94 9.26
CA GLN A 415 21.48 -16.63 9.30
C GLN A 415 19.98 -16.75 9.54
N VAL A 416 19.36 -17.80 9.02
CA VAL A 416 17.94 -18.09 9.20
C VAL A 416 17.70 -19.59 9.03
N ASN A 417 16.76 -20.15 9.79
CA ASN A 417 16.34 -21.53 9.56
C ASN A 417 15.65 -21.62 8.18
N PRO A 418 16.12 -22.49 7.27
CA PRO A 418 15.53 -22.64 5.93
C PRO A 418 14.03 -22.93 5.93
N ASP A 419 13.53 -23.66 6.94
CA ASP A 419 12.10 -23.98 7.05
C ASP A 419 11.23 -22.75 7.34
N ASN A 420 11.84 -21.65 7.77
CA ASN A 420 11.19 -20.38 8.07
C ASN A 420 11.34 -19.35 6.94
N ILE A 421 11.75 -19.77 5.76
CA ILE A 421 11.80 -18.92 4.57
C ILE A 421 10.54 -19.17 3.76
N CYS A 422 9.76 -18.09 3.54
CA CYS A 422 8.55 -18.14 2.75
C CYS A 422 8.69 -17.28 1.49
N LEU A 423 8.41 -17.91 0.35
CA LEU A 423 8.29 -17.22 -0.93
C LEU A 423 6.81 -17.05 -1.22
N LEU A 424 6.38 -15.82 -1.36
CA LEU A 424 5.02 -15.53 -1.83
C LEU A 424 5.04 -15.44 -3.37
N TYR A 425 4.37 -16.39 -3.97
CA TYR A 425 4.13 -16.38 -5.42
C TYR A 425 2.79 -15.72 -5.75
#